data_027d3c617cc844c3549ec15b60d9c0dc
#
_entry.id   027d3c617cc844c3549ec15b60d9c0dc
#
_cell.length_a   1.000
_cell.length_b   1.000
_cell.length_c   1.000
_cell.angle_alpha   90.00
_cell.angle_beta   90.00
_cell.angle_gamma   90.00
#
_symmetry.space_group_name_H-M   'P 1'
#
loop_
_entity.id
_entity.type
_entity.pdbx_description
1 polymer ?
#
loop_
_entity_poly.entity_id
_entity_poly.type
_entity_poly.pdbx_seq_one_letter_code
_entity_poly.pdbx_strand_id
1 'polypeptide(L)'
;MSHSVLPPSSIKRVIRCPASAKINAEADRKSNIAAARGTQIHEMVEMRLKNRLDGITLSDYWLGKECEVDGFNFTITKDDIKMADTYVDYVSQRREELNGKLLIEERGAAPEIHEDIFGTVDALILGEGNRMAVIDFKTGGWPVDVILNEQLMCYSIFALSRYGNEDTVVEMTIVQPNKKAWHKDGQIRSFDIQAVDLVDWGFNILKPACDEAMSEEPSFNAGEEWCRFCAYKSKCNTYKNLKED
;
A
#
# COMPACT_ATOMS: atom_id res chain seq x y z
N MET A 1 -18.84 -0.29 -4.65
CA MET A 1 -18.00 0.80 -4.11
C MET A 1 -17.21 1.38 -5.27
N SER A 2 -17.15 2.70 -5.42
CA SER A 2 -16.33 3.33 -6.45
C SER A 2 -14.85 3.10 -6.14
N HIS A 3 -14.08 2.71 -7.15
CA HIS A 3 -12.62 2.65 -7.04
C HIS A 3 -12.06 4.07 -7.18
N SER A 4 -11.03 4.40 -6.39
CA SER A 4 -10.29 5.65 -6.56
C SER A 4 -9.61 5.68 -7.94
N VAL A 5 -9.64 6.82 -8.61
CA VAL A 5 -8.85 7.09 -9.82
C VAL A 5 -7.38 7.34 -9.45
N LEU A 6 -7.16 7.87 -8.24
CA LEU A 6 -5.84 8.20 -7.67
C LEU A 6 -5.53 7.30 -6.44
N PRO A 7 -5.55 5.94 -6.58
CA PRO A 7 -5.33 5.09 -5.41
C PRO A 7 -3.88 5.21 -4.92
N PRO A 8 -3.64 5.24 -3.59
CA PRO A 8 -2.29 5.34 -3.02
C PRO A 8 -1.28 4.34 -3.58
N SER A 9 -1.71 3.11 -3.89
CA SER A 9 -0.87 2.08 -4.51
C SER A 9 -0.35 2.41 -5.91
N SER A 10 -0.94 3.40 -6.58
CA SER A 10 -0.53 3.87 -7.91
C SER A 10 0.11 5.26 -7.89
N ILE A 11 0.15 5.92 -6.73
CA ILE A 11 0.49 7.34 -6.65
C ILE A 11 1.92 7.64 -7.10
N LYS A 12 2.86 6.74 -6.81
CA LYS A 12 4.23 6.82 -7.33
C LYS A 12 4.26 6.99 -8.85
N ARG A 13 3.43 6.24 -9.56
CA ARG A 13 3.31 6.32 -11.01
C ARG A 13 2.60 7.60 -11.44
N VAL A 14 1.55 8.00 -10.75
CA VAL A 14 0.78 9.23 -11.05
C VAL A 14 1.66 10.46 -10.95
N ILE A 15 2.44 10.61 -9.88
CA ILE A 15 3.38 11.73 -9.69
C ILE A 15 4.39 11.81 -10.85
N ARG A 16 4.82 10.68 -11.39
CA ARG A 16 5.83 10.64 -12.47
C ARG A 16 5.23 10.69 -13.87
N CYS A 17 4.02 10.19 -14.04
CA CYS A 17 3.31 10.12 -15.32
C CYS A 17 1.81 10.36 -15.06
N PRO A 18 1.38 11.63 -14.95
CA PRO A 18 0.00 12.00 -14.67
C PRO A 18 -1.05 11.34 -15.56
N ALA A 19 -0.78 11.24 -16.87
CA ALA A 19 -1.66 10.55 -17.82
C ALA A 19 -1.97 9.09 -17.45
N SER A 20 -1.12 8.47 -16.63
CA SER A 20 -1.33 7.07 -16.21
C SER A 20 -2.55 6.88 -15.29
N ALA A 21 -3.06 7.91 -14.62
CA ALA A 21 -4.16 7.80 -13.66
C ALA A 21 -5.43 7.29 -14.33
N LYS A 22 -6.02 8.10 -15.20
CA LYS A 22 -7.28 7.78 -15.92
C LYS A 22 -7.14 6.49 -16.75
N ILE A 23 -6.05 6.36 -17.50
CA ILE A 23 -5.80 5.20 -18.35
C ILE A 23 -5.79 3.88 -17.55
N ASN A 24 -5.16 3.87 -16.36
CA ASN A 24 -5.14 2.64 -15.54
C ASN A 24 -6.42 2.45 -14.73
N ALA A 25 -7.20 3.51 -14.45
CA ALA A 25 -8.51 3.39 -13.82
C ALA A 25 -9.54 2.75 -14.77
N GLU A 26 -9.48 3.06 -16.06
CA GLU A 26 -10.36 2.54 -17.11
C GLU A 26 -9.92 1.17 -17.65
N ALA A 27 -8.67 0.77 -17.40
CA ALA A 27 -8.15 -0.50 -17.90
C ALA A 27 -8.76 -1.70 -17.18
N ASP A 28 -9.07 -2.75 -17.93
CA ASP A 28 -9.43 -4.05 -17.36
C ASP A 28 -8.29 -4.54 -16.47
N ARG A 29 -8.53 -4.60 -15.18
CA ARG A 29 -7.57 -5.11 -14.21
C ARG A 29 -7.47 -6.63 -14.35
N LYS A 30 -6.45 -7.09 -15.05
CA LYS A 30 -6.14 -8.51 -15.09
C LYS A 30 -5.47 -8.91 -13.79
N SER A 31 -6.19 -9.63 -12.95
CA SER A 31 -5.60 -10.34 -11.82
C SER A 31 -4.71 -11.48 -12.31
N ASN A 32 -3.89 -12.01 -11.42
CA ASN A 32 -3.12 -13.23 -11.63
C ASN A 32 -3.07 -14.01 -10.31
N ILE A 33 -2.63 -15.25 -10.38
CA ILE A 33 -2.61 -16.14 -9.20
C ILE A 33 -1.79 -15.56 -8.03
N ALA A 34 -0.74 -14.78 -8.28
CA ALA A 34 0.06 -14.16 -7.21
C ALA A 34 -0.71 -13.02 -6.55
N ALA A 35 -1.44 -12.19 -7.31
CA ALA A 35 -2.29 -11.14 -6.79
C ALA A 35 -3.48 -11.73 -6.00
N ALA A 36 -4.16 -12.72 -6.56
CA ALA A 36 -5.26 -13.44 -5.90
C ALA A 36 -4.82 -14.06 -4.56
N ARG A 37 -3.65 -14.72 -4.55
CA ARG A 37 -3.05 -15.27 -3.33
C ARG A 37 -2.71 -14.16 -2.33
N GLY A 38 -2.19 -13.03 -2.79
CA GLY A 38 -1.92 -11.85 -1.96
C GLY A 38 -3.19 -11.36 -1.27
N THR A 39 -4.29 -11.20 -2.02
CA THR A 39 -5.60 -10.82 -1.47
C THR A 39 -6.05 -11.77 -0.36
N GLN A 40 -5.91 -13.08 -0.57
CA GLN A 40 -6.28 -14.06 0.45
C GLN A 40 -5.42 -13.95 1.71
N ILE A 41 -4.10 -13.71 1.57
CA ILE A 41 -3.21 -13.55 2.73
C ILE A 41 -3.56 -12.27 3.50
N HIS A 42 -3.94 -11.17 2.84
CA HIS A 42 -4.45 -9.96 3.51
C HIS A 42 -5.73 -10.25 4.30
N GLU A 43 -6.68 -11.01 3.75
CA GLU A 43 -7.87 -11.44 4.48
C GLU A 43 -7.53 -12.28 5.74
N MET A 44 -6.57 -13.19 5.62
CA MET A 44 -6.11 -14.00 6.76
C MET A 44 -5.58 -13.14 7.91
N VAL A 45 -4.72 -12.16 7.63
CA VAL A 45 -4.18 -11.25 8.66
C VAL A 45 -5.25 -10.33 9.23
N GLU A 46 -6.18 -9.83 8.40
CA GLU A 46 -7.33 -9.06 8.86
C GLU A 46 -8.18 -9.85 9.86
N MET A 47 -8.54 -11.09 9.52
CA MET A 47 -9.32 -11.97 10.39
C MET A 47 -8.61 -12.18 11.73
N ARG A 48 -7.30 -12.41 11.71
CA ARG A 48 -6.51 -12.63 12.93
C ARG A 48 -6.42 -11.38 13.80
N LEU A 49 -6.08 -10.23 13.21
CA LEU A 49 -5.92 -8.98 13.93
C LEU A 49 -7.25 -8.41 14.46
N LYS A 50 -8.35 -8.67 13.76
CA LYS A 50 -9.72 -8.34 14.23
C LYS A 50 -10.31 -9.39 15.19
N ASN A 51 -9.49 -10.37 15.63
CA ASN A 51 -9.88 -11.46 16.54
C ASN A 51 -11.12 -12.26 16.09
N ARG A 52 -11.26 -12.48 14.77
CA ARG A 52 -12.39 -13.23 14.19
C ARG A 52 -12.16 -14.76 14.17
N LEU A 53 -11.05 -15.22 14.72
CA LEU A 53 -10.68 -16.64 14.75
C LEU A 53 -10.84 -17.28 16.13
N ASP A 54 -11.43 -16.59 17.11
CA ASP A 54 -11.75 -17.09 18.46
C ASP A 54 -10.56 -17.86 19.12
N GLY A 55 -9.34 -17.36 18.93
CA GLY A 55 -8.13 -17.96 19.46
C GLY A 55 -7.51 -19.09 18.60
N ILE A 56 -8.17 -19.51 17.52
CA ILE A 56 -7.61 -20.50 16.58
C ILE A 56 -6.41 -19.87 15.85
N THR A 57 -5.33 -20.62 15.66
CA THR A 57 -4.16 -20.12 14.91
C THR A 57 -4.46 -20.01 13.41
N LEU A 58 -3.70 -19.21 12.69
CA LEU A 58 -3.80 -19.14 11.22
C LEU A 58 -3.50 -20.50 10.59
N SER A 59 -2.53 -21.24 11.15
CA SER A 59 -2.20 -22.58 10.66
C SER A 59 -3.35 -23.57 10.83
N ASP A 60 -3.98 -23.62 12.02
CA ASP A 60 -5.08 -24.55 12.26
C ASP A 60 -6.32 -24.24 11.44
N TYR A 61 -6.52 -22.95 11.15
CA TYR A 61 -7.70 -22.52 10.39
C TYR A 61 -7.50 -22.61 8.87
N TRP A 62 -6.32 -22.20 8.35
CA TRP A 62 -6.12 -21.97 6.92
C TRP A 62 -5.22 -22.99 6.21
N LEU A 63 -4.25 -23.64 6.90
CA LEU A 63 -3.28 -24.51 6.23
C LEU A 63 -3.96 -25.65 5.47
N GLY A 64 -3.65 -25.78 4.18
CA GLY A 64 -4.22 -26.80 3.30
C GLY A 64 -5.62 -26.50 2.77
N LYS A 65 -6.25 -25.38 3.15
CA LYS A 65 -7.53 -24.98 2.54
C LYS A 65 -7.36 -24.57 1.09
N GLU A 66 -8.31 -24.98 0.27
CA GLU A 66 -8.50 -24.49 -1.09
C GLU A 66 -9.26 -23.17 -1.07
N CYS A 67 -8.76 -22.21 -1.82
CA CYS A 67 -9.35 -20.88 -1.96
C CYS A 67 -9.56 -20.56 -3.43
N GLU A 68 -10.64 -19.81 -3.72
CA GLU A 68 -10.90 -19.23 -5.04
C GLU A 68 -11.00 -17.71 -4.88
N VAL A 69 -10.09 -16.97 -5.54
CA VAL A 69 -10.07 -15.52 -5.55
C VAL A 69 -9.83 -15.03 -6.98
N ASP A 70 -10.64 -14.11 -7.46
CA ASP A 70 -10.57 -13.55 -8.83
C ASP A 70 -10.56 -14.63 -9.93
N GLY A 71 -11.22 -15.77 -9.71
CA GLY A 71 -11.26 -16.91 -10.63
C GLY A 71 -10.00 -17.78 -10.62
N PHE A 72 -9.07 -17.59 -9.68
CA PHE A 72 -7.90 -18.42 -9.48
C PHE A 72 -8.07 -19.34 -8.27
N ASN A 73 -7.84 -20.64 -8.49
CA ASN A 73 -7.87 -21.66 -7.43
C ASN A 73 -6.45 -21.93 -6.94
N PHE A 74 -6.25 -21.99 -5.61
CA PHE A 74 -4.99 -22.33 -4.99
C PHE A 74 -5.18 -22.84 -3.56
N THR A 75 -4.20 -23.59 -3.07
CA THR A 75 -4.18 -24.08 -1.70
C THR A 75 -3.27 -23.21 -0.82
N ILE A 76 -3.69 -22.91 0.41
CA ILE A 76 -2.89 -22.18 1.39
C ILE A 76 -1.73 -23.06 1.88
N THR A 77 -0.53 -22.53 1.76
CA THR A 77 0.73 -23.22 2.08
C THR A 77 1.32 -22.76 3.41
N LYS A 78 2.34 -23.48 3.90
CA LYS A 78 3.12 -23.06 5.07
C LYS A 78 3.84 -21.73 4.88
N ASP A 79 4.26 -21.41 3.64
CA ASP A 79 4.90 -20.12 3.37
C ASP A 79 3.88 -18.97 3.44
N ASP A 80 2.62 -19.17 3.02
CA ASP A 80 1.54 -18.18 3.17
C ASP A 80 1.23 -17.91 4.64
N ILE A 81 1.12 -19.00 5.45
CA ILE A 81 0.93 -18.86 6.90
C ILE A 81 2.09 -18.09 7.53
N LYS A 82 3.33 -18.45 7.19
CA LYS A 82 4.51 -17.77 7.72
C LYS A 82 4.54 -16.26 7.36
N MET A 83 4.14 -15.91 6.15
CA MET A 83 4.05 -14.49 5.76
C MET A 83 3.00 -13.76 6.59
N ALA A 84 1.83 -14.36 6.78
CA ALA A 84 0.75 -13.80 7.58
C ALA A 84 1.14 -13.66 9.06
N ASP A 85 1.72 -14.71 9.67
CA ASP A 85 2.17 -14.68 11.06
C ASP A 85 3.23 -13.59 11.27
N THR A 86 4.23 -13.46 10.36
CA THR A 86 5.26 -12.42 10.46
C THR A 86 4.64 -11.02 10.54
N TYR A 87 3.60 -10.75 9.75
CA TYR A 87 2.89 -9.46 9.78
C TYR A 87 2.10 -9.28 11.06
N VAL A 88 1.32 -10.29 11.46
CA VAL A 88 0.49 -10.26 12.68
C VAL A 88 1.35 -10.05 13.92
N ASP A 89 2.47 -10.76 14.02
CA ASP A 89 3.39 -10.66 15.15
C ASP A 89 4.00 -9.25 15.24
N TYR A 90 4.47 -8.71 14.10
CA TYR A 90 5.01 -7.35 14.06
C TYR A 90 3.98 -6.30 14.47
N VAL A 91 2.78 -6.34 13.88
CA VAL A 91 1.71 -5.37 14.20
C VAL A 91 1.31 -5.45 15.67
N SER A 92 1.21 -6.67 16.22
CA SER A 92 0.85 -6.89 17.62
C SER A 92 1.93 -6.37 18.56
N GLN A 93 3.20 -6.69 18.31
CA GLN A 93 4.32 -6.19 19.08
C GLN A 93 4.41 -4.66 19.01
N ARG A 94 4.29 -4.09 17.81
CA ARG A 94 4.40 -2.64 17.62
C ARG A 94 3.27 -1.87 18.30
N ARG A 95 2.06 -2.43 18.33
CA ARG A 95 0.94 -1.89 19.09
C ARG A 95 1.26 -1.81 20.58
N GLU A 96 1.84 -2.86 21.15
CA GLU A 96 2.23 -2.91 22.57
C GLU A 96 3.33 -1.89 22.88
N GLU A 97 4.38 -1.81 22.06
CA GLU A 97 5.48 -0.86 22.21
C GLU A 97 5.03 0.60 22.17
N LEU A 98 4.04 0.93 21.35
CA LEU A 98 3.47 2.27 21.23
C LEU A 98 2.35 2.53 22.24
N ASN A 99 1.98 1.53 23.06
CA ASN A 99 0.77 1.56 23.92
C ASN A 99 -0.43 2.10 23.14
N GLY A 100 -0.62 1.60 21.92
CA GLY A 100 -1.44 2.25 20.91
C GLY A 100 -2.78 1.55 20.66
N LYS A 101 -3.71 2.33 20.10
CA LYS A 101 -4.97 1.81 19.54
C LYS A 101 -4.69 1.34 18.11
N LEU A 102 -4.98 0.06 17.84
CA LEU A 102 -4.85 -0.53 16.51
C LEU A 102 -6.15 -0.38 15.70
N LEU A 103 -6.03 0.10 14.47
CA LEU A 103 -7.08 0.16 13.47
C LEU A 103 -6.64 -0.69 12.28
N ILE A 104 -7.49 -1.63 11.83
CA ILE A 104 -7.19 -2.59 10.75
C ILE A 104 -8.13 -2.34 9.58
N GLU A 105 -7.58 -2.30 8.35
CA GLU A 105 -8.30 -1.96 7.13
C GLU A 105 -9.02 -0.61 7.29
N GLU A 106 -8.26 0.38 7.79
CA GLU A 106 -8.80 1.72 8.04
C GLU A 106 -8.92 2.49 6.74
N ARG A 107 -10.16 2.87 6.39
CA ARG A 107 -10.42 3.68 5.21
C ARG A 107 -10.06 5.14 5.45
N GLY A 108 -9.21 5.68 4.58
CA GLY A 108 -8.79 7.08 4.62
C GLY A 108 -8.95 7.79 3.28
N ALA A 109 -8.99 9.11 3.35
CA ALA A 109 -9.03 10.03 2.22
C ALA A 109 -8.33 11.34 2.61
N ALA A 110 -7.91 12.12 1.62
CA ALA A 110 -7.34 13.45 1.82
C ALA A 110 -7.99 14.45 0.83
N PRO A 111 -9.27 14.83 1.08
CA PRO A 111 -10.00 15.73 0.18
C PRO A 111 -9.35 17.11 0.06
N GLU A 112 -8.58 17.55 1.05
CA GLU A 112 -7.77 18.78 1.01
C GLU A 112 -6.63 18.70 -0.03
N ILE A 113 -6.20 17.51 -0.39
CA ILE A 113 -5.26 17.27 -1.49
C ILE A 113 -6.04 17.10 -2.80
N HIS A 114 -6.93 16.10 -2.88
CA HIS A 114 -7.82 15.86 -4.00
C HIS A 114 -8.95 14.91 -3.61
N GLU A 115 -10.19 15.16 -4.12
CA GLU A 115 -11.39 14.38 -3.76
C GLU A 115 -11.31 12.90 -4.18
N ASP A 116 -10.56 12.60 -5.25
CA ASP A 116 -10.38 11.24 -5.77
C ASP A 116 -9.24 10.45 -5.09
N ILE A 117 -8.52 11.04 -4.12
CA ILE A 117 -7.47 10.34 -3.40
C ILE A 117 -8.01 9.71 -2.12
N PHE A 118 -8.25 8.42 -2.16
CA PHE A 118 -8.69 7.63 -1.02
C PHE A 118 -8.21 6.17 -1.15
N GLY A 119 -8.18 5.47 -0.02
CA GLY A 119 -7.73 4.08 0.03
C GLY A 119 -7.94 3.47 1.40
N THR A 120 -7.36 2.30 1.62
CA THR A 120 -7.42 1.56 2.87
C THR A 120 -6.01 1.28 3.36
N VAL A 121 -5.76 1.58 4.62
CA VAL A 121 -4.49 1.31 5.31
C VAL A 121 -4.59 -0.05 5.96
N ASP A 122 -3.65 -0.97 5.69
CA ASP A 122 -3.69 -2.34 6.22
C ASP A 122 -3.70 -2.33 7.75
N ALA A 123 -2.77 -1.61 8.39
CA ALA A 123 -2.79 -1.37 9.83
C ALA A 123 -2.32 0.05 10.17
N LEU A 124 -3.06 0.71 11.05
CA LEU A 124 -2.74 2.01 11.63
C LEU A 124 -2.73 1.89 13.16
N ILE A 125 -1.65 2.30 13.80
CA ILE A 125 -1.54 2.35 15.25
C ILE A 125 -1.49 3.80 15.69
N LEU A 126 -2.42 4.19 16.56
CA LEU A 126 -2.45 5.49 17.20
C LEU A 126 -1.79 5.34 18.58
N GLY A 127 -0.52 5.67 18.66
CA GLY A 127 0.31 5.53 19.85
C GLY A 127 0.27 6.73 20.78
N GLU A 128 0.90 6.59 21.95
CA GLU A 128 1.11 7.70 22.87
C GLU A 128 2.19 8.67 22.37
N GLY A 129 2.24 9.89 22.92
CA GLY A 129 3.28 10.87 22.65
C GLY A 129 3.29 11.41 21.22
N ASN A 130 2.12 11.63 20.61
CA ASN A 130 1.98 12.09 19.22
C ASN A 130 2.66 11.16 18.20
N ARG A 131 2.69 9.86 18.45
CA ARG A 131 3.24 8.88 17.51
C ARG A 131 2.12 8.10 16.83
N MET A 132 2.30 7.86 15.53
CA MET A 132 1.47 6.95 14.74
C MET A 132 2.37 5.96 14.01
N ALA A 133 1.87 4.76 13.76
CA ALA A 133 2.52 3.83 12.84
C ALA A 133 1.55 3.43 11.73
N VAL A 134 1.98 3.65 10.48
CA VAL A 134 1.30 3.21 9.25
C VAL A 134 2.07 2.01 8.71
N ILE A 135 1.44 0.84 8.74
CA ILE A 135 2.09 -0.43 8.43
C ILE A 135 1.41 -1.06 7.22
N ASP A 136 2.17 -1.25 6.15
CA ASP A 136 1.70 -1.81 4.90
C ASP A 136 2.29 -3.21 4.68
N PHE A 137 1.43 -4.15 4.34
CA PHE A 137 1.79 -5.56 4.12
C PHE A 137 2.05 -5.83 2.65
N LYS A 138 3.21 -6.33 2.32
CA LYS A 138 3.60 -6.67 0.96
C LYS A 138 3.84 -8.18 0.81
N THR A 139 2.97 -8.86 0.07
CA THR A 139 3.09 -10.28 -0.25
C THR A 139 3.85 -10.53 -1.55
N GLY A 140 4.05 -9.50 -2.36
CA GLY A 140 4.70 -9.57 -3.67
C GLY A 140 6.20 -9.88 -3.59
N GLY A 141 6.77 -10.43 -4.68
CA GLY A 141 8.17 -10.82 -4.78
C GLY A 141 9.13 -9.72 -5.25
N TRP A 142 8.68 -8.49 -5.48
CA TRP A 142 9.53 -7.35 -5.81
C TRP A 142 9.77 -6.51 -4.55
N PRO A 143 11.04 -6.22 -4.20
CA PRO A 143 11.36 -5.45 -3.01
C PRO A 143 10.78 -4.04 -3.12
N VAL A 144 10.26 -3.53 -1.98
CA VAL A 144 9.67 -2.21 -1.86
C VAL A 144 10.43 -1.42 -0.81
N ASP A 145 10.96 -0.26 -1.17
CA ASP A 145 11.60 0.66 -0.24
C ASP A 145 10.57 1.38 0.63
N VAL A 146 10.93 1.63 1.90
CA VAL A 146 10.12 2.38 2.85
C VAL A 146 10.42 3.88 2.84
N ILE A 147 11.67 4.26 2.53
CA ILE A 147 12.11 5.64 2.59
C ILE A 147 11.35 6.46 1.53
N LEU A 148 10.64 7.48 2.00
CA LEU A 148 9.82 8.35 1.16
C LEU A 148 8.88 7.57 0.21
N ASN A 149 8.35 6.47 0.69
CA ASN A 149 7.41 5.65 -0.07
C ASN A 149 6.09 6.40 -0.27
N GLU A 150 5.77 6.76 -1.50
CA GLU A 150 4.65 7.62 -1.84
C GLU A 150 3.29 7.01 -1.46
N GLN A 151 3.15 5.69 -1.47
CA GLN A 151 1.94 5.01 -0.99
C GLN A 151 1.77 5.19 0.51
N LEU A 152 2.84 4.92 1.28
CA LEU A 152 2.83 5.10 2.74
C LEU A 152 2.66 6.57 3.12
N MET A 153 3.28 7.50 2.39
CA MET A 153 3.09 8.95 2.63
C MET A 153 1.63 9.35 2.42
N CYS A 154 0.92 8.84 1.40
CA CYS A 154 -0.52 9.06 1.25
C CYS A 154 -1.32 8.52 2.44
N TYR A 155 -1.04 7.29 2.87
CA TYR A 155 -1.71 6.70 4.03
C TYR A 155 -1.41 7.48 5.32
N SER A 156 -0.19 8.01 5.44
CA SER A 156 0.21 8.85 6.57
C SER A 156 -0.55 10.18 6.58
N ILE A 157 -0.76 10.80 5.41
CA ILE A 157 -1.62 11.99 5.30
C ILE A 157 -3.05 11.67 5.73
N PHE A 158 -3.62 10.53 5.31
CA PHE A 158 -4.97 10.12 5.75
C PHE A 158 -5.06 9.98 7.27
N ALA A 159 -4.05 9.34 7.88
CA ALA A 159 -3.99 9.18 9.32
C ALA A 159 -3.81 10.53 10.04
N LEU A 160 -2.90 11.37 9.54
CA LEU A 160 -2.59 12.69 10.09
C LEU A 160 -3.81 13.61 10.05
N SER A 161 -4.49 13.70 8.91
CA SER A 161 -5.68 14.55 8.72
C SER A 161 -6.80 14.20 9.70
N ARG A 162 -6.92 12.92 10.08
CA ARG A 162 -8.01 12.45 10.95
C ARG A 162 -7.64 12.37 12.43
N TYR A 163 -6.41 12.05 12.74
CA TYR A 163 -5.98 11.66 14.09
C TYR A 163 -4.77 12.42 14.61
N GLY A 164 -4.06 13.17 13.75
CA GLY A 164 -2.80 13.80 14.09
C GLY A 164 -2.89 15.29 14.37
N ASN A 165 -1.74 15.87 14.62
CA ASN A 165 -1.49 17.31 14.77
C ASN A 165 -0.09 17.65 14.24
N GLU A 166 0.34 18.92 14.35
CA GLU A 166 1.62 19.41 13.85
C GLU A 166 2.86 18.75 14.48
N ASP A 167 2.74 18.26 15.72
CA ASP A 167 3.82 17.59 16.46
C ASP A 167 3.87 16.08 16.18
N THR A 168 2.98 15.55 15.35
CA THR A 168 2.89 14.10 15.12
C THR A 168 4.09 13.59 14.34
N VAL A 169 4.67 12.49 14.82
CA VAL A 169 5.66 11.68 14.11
C VAL A 169 4.98 10.42 13.60
N VAL A 170 5.05 10.18 12.30
CA VAL A 170 4.50 8.97 11.68
C VAL A 170 5.63 8.02 11.32
N GLU A 171 5.62 6.83 11.92
CA GLU A 171 6.43 5.71 11.50
C GLU A 171 5.76 5.01 10.33
N MET A 172 6.36 5.06 9.17
CA MET A 172 5.95 4.29 7.99
C MET A 172 6.70 2.95 7.99
N THR A 173 5.98 1.85 7.84
CA THR A 173 6.60 0.51 7.84
C THR A 173 6.11 -0.33 6.67
N ILE A 174 7.05 -0.99 5.99
CA ILE A 174 6.80 -2.10 5.05
C ILE A 174 7.14 -3.41 5.74
N VAL A 175 6.17 -4.32 5.83
CA VAL A 175 6.39 -5.71 6.22
C VAL A 175 6.28 -6.58 4.97
N GLN A 176 7.40 -7.12 4.49
CA GLN A 176 7.48 -7.87 3.24
C GLN A 176 8.25 -9.18 3.43
N PRO A 177 7.62 -10.23 4.00
CA PRO A 177 8.29 -11.47 4.36
C PRO A 177 8.47 -12.46 3.20
N ASN A 178 8.06 -12.10 1.97
CA ASN A 178 8.24 -12.94 0.80
C ASN A 178 9.73 -13.14 0.50
N LYS A 179 10.19 -14.40 0.52
CA LYS A 179 11.60 -14.77 0.29
C LYS A 179 12.17 -14.31 -1.06
N LYS A 180 11.30 -14.07 -2.05
CA LYS A 180 11.71 -13.56 -3.38
C LYS A 180 11.98 -12.05 -3.36
N ALA A 181 11.45 -11.33 -2.40
CA ALA A 181 11.61 -9.89 -2.22
C ALA A 181 12.82 -9.59 -1.33
N TRP A 182 14.00 -10.04 -1.73
CA TRP A 182 15.21 -9.74 -0.96
C TRP A 182 15.47 -8.23 -0.92
N HIS A 183 15.71 -7.71 0.28
CA HIS A 183 16.08 -6.32 0.53
C HIS A 183 17.24 -6.26 1.52
N LYS A 184 18.18 -5.35 1.30
CA LYS A 184 19.37 -5.19 2.15
C LYS A 184 19.04 -4.92 3.63
N ASP A 185 17.93 -4.21 3.88
CA ASP A 185 17.49 -3.80 5.22
C ASP A 185 16.47 -4.80 5.83
N GLY A 186 16.34 -6.00 5.24
CA GLY A 186 15.50 -7.08 5.77
C GLY A 186 14.05 -7.05 5.34
N GLN A 187 13.24 -7.88 6.01
CA GLN A 187 11.82 -8.08 5.68
C GLN A 187 10.90 -7.01 6.29
N ILE A 188 11.34 -6.34 7.35
CA ILE A 188 10.62 -5.28 8.06
C ILE A 188 11.49 -4.03 7.98
N ARG A 189 10.95 -2.96 7.45
CA ARG A 189 11.66 -1.71 7.22
C ARG A 189 10.81 -0.55 7.65
N SER A 190 11.35 0.33 8.49
CA SER A 190 10.63 1.49 9.00
C SER A 190 11.37 2.79 8.69
N PHE A 191 10.60 3.87 8.57
CA PHE A 191 11.10 5.23 8.36
C PHE A 191 10.17 6.22 9.06
N ASP A 192 10.74 7.06 9.93
CA ASP A 192 9.98 8.10 10.64
C ASP A 192 9.92 9.38 9.79
N ILE A 193 8.75 10.01 9.73
CA ILE A 193 8.52 11.29 9.06
C ILE A 193 7.71 12.22 9.95
N GLN A 194 8.04 13.51 9.95
CA GLN A 194 7.31 14.52 10.70
C GLN A 194 6.03 14.94 9.98
N ALA A 195 5.01 15.33 10.73
CA ALA A 195 3.75 15.84 10.17
C ALA A 195 3.99 17.00 9.20
N VAL A 196 4.88 17.93 9.55
CA VAL A 196 5.20 19.10 8.71
C VAL A 196 5.77 18.70 7.35
N ASP A 197 6.64 17.69 7.30
CA ASP A 197 7.24 17.21 6.05
C ASP A 197 6.20 16.49 5.17
N LEU A 198 5.27 15.74 5.80
CA LEU A 198 4.15 15.10 5.10
C LEU A 198 3.19 16.13 4.50
N VAL A 199 2.86 17.18 5.24
CA VAL A 199 1.99 18.26 4.77
C VAL A 199 2.67 19.00 3.61
N ASP A 200 3.94 19.33 3.75
CA ASP A 200 4.72 19.98 2.69
C ASP A 200 4.73 19.14 1.40
N TRP A 201 5.04 17.86 1.51
CA TRP A 201 4.98 16.93 0.38
C TRP A 201 3.57 16.83 -0.21
N GLY A 202 2.55 16.76 0.64
CA GLY A 202 1.14 16.67 0.23
C GLY A 202 0.72 17.85 -0.64
N PHE A 203 1.03 19.06 -0.22
CA PHE A 203 0.60 20.27 -0.95
C PHE A 203 1.53 20.65 -2.10
N ASN A 204 2.85 20.42 -2.00
CA ASN A 204 3.81 20.87 -3.00
C ASN A 204 4.15 19.80 -4.06
N ILE A 205 3.91 18.53 -3.79
CA ILE A 205 4.22 17.44 -4.74
C ILE A 205 2.96 16.65 -5.10
N LEU A 206 2.22 16.12 -4.11
CA LEU A 206 1.10 15.23 -4.37
C LEU A 206 -0.08 15.96 -5.01
N LYS A 207 -0.49 17.11 -4.43
CA LYS A 207 -1.63 17.87 -4.95
C LYS A 207 -1.45 18.33 -6.39
N PRO A 208 -0.34 18.99 -6.78
CA PRO A 208 -0.11 19.37 -8.17
C PRO A 208 -0.13 18.18 -9.14
N ALA A 209 0.42 17.03 -8.72
CA ALA A 209 0.41 15.83 -9.54
C ALA A 209 -1.00 15.24 -9.71
N CYS A 210 -1.83 15.29 -8.68
CA CYS A 210 -3.23 14.88 -8.75
C CYS A 210 -4.04 15.83 -9.64
N ASP A 211 -3.89 17.14 -9.47
CA ASP A 211 -4.57 18.16 -10.27
C ASP A 211 -4.21 18.01 -11.76
N GLU A 212 -2.93 17.77 -12.08
CA GLU A 212 -2.48 17.51 -13.45
C GLU A 212 -3.03 16.18 -13.99
N ALA A 213 -3.03 15.11 -13.19
CA ALA A 213 -3.56 13.82 -13.59
C ALA A 213 -5.05 13.86 -13.95
N MET A 214 -5.78 14.77 -13.32
CA MET A 214 -7.22 14.96 -13.55
C MET A 214 -7.54 16.04 -14.58
N SER A 215 -6.54 16.76 -15.11
CA SER A 215 -6.68 17.73 -16.19
C SER A 215 -7.20 17.12 -17.51
N GLU A 216 -7.55 17.93 -18.49
CA GLU A 216 -7.99 17.47 -19.80
C GLU A 216 -6.85 16.79 -20.59
N GLU A 217 -5.63 17.32 -20.50
CA GLU A 217 -4.46 16.85 -21.24
C GLU A 217 -3.29 16.54 -20.27
N PRO A 218 -3.37 15.46 -19.47
CA PRO A 218 -2.30 15.11 -18.55
C PRO A 218 -1.05 14.64 -19.29
N SER A 219 0.13 15.03 -18.81
CA SER A 219 1.40 14.70 -19.44
C SER A 219 1.75 13.21 -19.34
N PHE A 220 2.39 12.72 -20.43
CA PHE A 220 3.01 11.39 -20.47
C PHE A 220 4.51 11.50 -20.17
N ASN A 221 4.96 10.72 -19.21
CA ASN A 221 6.37 10.59 -18.90
C ASN A 221 6.71 9.11 -18.64
N ALA A 222 7.60 8.55 -19.48
CA ALA A 222 7.96 7.15 -19.41
C ALA A 222 9.19 6.91 -18.54
N GLY A 223 9.23 5.76 -17.86
CA GLY A 223 10.37 5.28 -17.11
C GLY A 223 10.21 3.80 -16.79
N GLU A 224 11.31 3.07 -16.74
CA GLU A 224 11.27 1.61 -16.56
C GLU A 224 10.58 1.19 -15.27
N GLU A 225 10.81 1.91 -14.19
CA GLU A 225 10.30 1.60 -12.87
C GLU A 225 8.78 1.78 -12.79
N TRP A 226 8.27 2.99 -13.07
CA TRP A 226 6.84 3.30 -12.90
C TRP A 226 5.96 2.81 -14.04
N CYS A 227 6.54 2.50 -15.21
CA CYS A 227 5.82 1.87 -16.31
C CYS A 227 5.72 0.34 -16.17
N ARG A 228 6.40 -0.28 -15.20
CA ARG A 228 6.44 -1.75 -15.05
C ARG A 228 5.05 -2.38 -15.01
N PHE A 229 4.14 -1.79 -14.23
CA PHE A 229 2.77 -2.27 -14.02
C PHE A 229 1.71 -1.37 -14.66
N CYS A 230 2.09 -0.53 -15.64
CA CYS A 230 1.15 0.30 -16.35
C CYS A 230 0.39 -0.54 -17.41
N ALA A 231 -0.94 -0.53 -17.36
CA ALA A 231 -1.79 -1.27 -18.28
C ALA A 231 -1.63 -0.79 -19.74
N TYR A 232 -1.23 0.46 -19.95
CA TYR A 232 -1.05 1.07 -21.26
C TYR A 232 0.36 0.90 -21.83
N LYS A 233 1.30 0.30 -21.09
CA LYS A 233 2.73 0.21 -21.44
C LYS A 233 2.98 -0.22 -22.87
N SER A 234 2.33 -1.28 -23.35
CA SER A 234 2.51 -1.83 -24.69
C SER A 234 2.02 -0.92 -25.81
N LYS A 235 1.08 -0.02 -25.53
CA LYS A 235 0.47 0.94 -26.47
C LYS A 235 1.07 2.34 -26.35
N CYS A 236 1.86 2.63 -25.31
CA CYS A 236 2.40 3.95 -24.99
C CYS A 236 3.57 4.30 -25.90
N ASN A 237 3.41 5.31 -26.75
CA ASN A 237 4.48 5.77 -27.65
C ASN A 237 5.66 6.36 -26.86
N THR A 238 5.40 7.13 -25.78
CA THR A 238 6.45 7.67 -24.91
C THR A 238 7.33 6.56 -24.32
N TYR A 239 6.73 5.41 -23.96
CA TYR A 239 7.50 4.26 -23.44
C TYR A 239 8.27 3.53 -24.57
N LYS A 240 7.73 3.47 -25.78
CA LYS A 240 8.44 2.85 -26.93
C LYS A 240 9.69 3.66 -27.28
N ASN A 241 9.55 4.98 -27.35
CA ASN A 241 10.68 5.87 -27.64
C ASN A 241 11.79 5.77 -26.59
N LEU A 242 11.46 5.59 -25.30
CA LEU A 242 12.45 5.36 -24.24
C LEU A 242 13.30 4.10 -24.46
N LYS A 243 12.85 3.15 -25.27
CA LYS A 243 13.56 1.89 -25.55
C LYS A 243 14.43 1.94 -26.80
N GLU A 244 14.28 2.98 -27.61
CA GLU A 244 15.01 3.18 -28.85
C GLU A 244 16.26 4.08 -28.68
N ASP A 245 16.34 4.79 -27.52
CA ASP A 245 17.51 5.56 -27.06
C ASP A 245 18.42 4.69 -26.16
#